data_45d615345813590a3c371ec4a0d06c9b
#
_entry.id   45d615345813590a3c371ec4a0d06c9b
#
_cell.length_a   1.000
_cell.length_b   1.000
_cell.length_c   1.000
_cell.angle_alpha   90.00
_cell.angle_beta   90.00
_cell.angle_gamma   90.00
#
_symmetry.space_group_name_H-M   'P 1'
#
loop_
_entity.id
_entity.type
_entity.pdbx_description
1 polymer ?
#
loop_
_entity_poly.entity_id
_entity_poly.type
_entity_poly.pdbx_seq_one_letter_code
_entity_poly.pdbx_strand_id
1 'polypeptide(L)'
;HGLTVLAPVLRMELRVSGQRVRKLAGKGRWEDQLRQLSKDQDKIMDKFLHRLHQDFPQVVHKEEAFKRIEESSFQKRTKDKMRELVKKMSSCGSFTAARQKMGISKKSFIQLLKKFEKIKISPIILPQKAEIDVLLTGYQSGV
;
A
#
# COMPACT_ATOMS: atom_id res chain seq x y z
N HIS A 1 32.52 -4.16 22.25
CA HIS A 1 31.20 -3.53 22.38
C HIS A 1 30.39 -3.94 21.18
N GLY A 2 29.53 -4.99 21.38
CA GLY A 2 28.62 -5.46 20.34
C GLY A 2 27.51 -4.44 20.12
N LEU A 3 27.40 -3.88 18.93
CA LEU A 3 26.25 -3.14 18.46
C LEU A 3 25.08 -4.13 18.31
N THR A 4 24.16 -4.12 19.26
CA THR A 4 22.91 -4.82 19.12
C THR A 4 22.10 -4.08 18.05
N VAL A 5 22.07 -4.64 16.82
CA VAL A 5 21.22 -4.11 15.76
C VAL A 5 19.78 -4.42 16.16
N LEU A 6 19.07 -3.40 16.62
CA LEU A 6 17.63 -3.52 16.89
C LEU A 6 16.91 -3.86 15.58
N ALA A 7 16.14 -4.96 15.60
CA ALA A 7 15.29 -5.32 14.48
C ALA A 7 14.39 -4.14 14.11
N PRO A 8 14.15 -3.88 12.82
CA PRO A 8 13.28 -2.78 12.40
C PRO A 8 11.88 -2.97 12.97
N VAL A 9 11.43 -2.03 13.79
CA VAL A 9 10.10 -2.05 14.39
C VAL A 9 9.13 -1.32 13.47
N LEU A 10 8.16 -2.03 12.93
CA LEU A 10 7.03 -1.43 12.21
C LEU A 10 5.99 -0.94 13.23
N ARG A 11 5.86 0.37 13.37
CA ARG A 11 4.81 0.98 14.18
C ARG A 11 3.61 1.32 13.30
N MET A 12 2.46 0.78 13.63
CA MET A 12 1.19 1.14 13.01
C MET A 12 0.36 1.99 13.97
N GLU A 13 -0.21 3.09 13.46
CA GLU A 13 -1.04 4.00 14.23
C GLU A 13 -2.38 4.21 13.53
N LEU A 14 -3.48 3.93 14.25
CA LEU A 14 -4.84 4.20 13.78
C LEU A 14 -5.39 5.46 14.44
N ARG A 15 -5.58 6.52 13.67
CA ARG A 15 -6.22 7.76 14.12
C ARG A 15 -7.71 7.74 13.80
N VAL A 16 -8.53 7.89 14.82
CA VAL A 16 -9.99 7.83 14.68
C VAL A 16 -10.60 9.21 14.94
N SER A 17 -11.37 9.74 13.99
CA SER A 17 -12.08 11.03 14.17
C SER A 17 -13.20 10.91 15.21
N GLY A 18 -13.61 12.01 15.84
CA GLY A 18 -14.66 12.04 16.85
C GLY A 18 -16.00 11.45 16.38
N GLN A 19 -16.39 11.63 15.11
CA GLN A 19 -17.58 10.98 14.56
C GLN A 19 -17.43 9.45 14.51
N ARG A 20 -16.25 8.96 14.24
CA ARG A 20 -15.96 7.53 14.17
C ARG A 20 -15.84 6.92 15.57
N VAL A 21 -15.33 7.67 16.54
CA VAL A 21 -15.38 7.29 17.96
C VAL A 21 -16.80 7.03 18.39
N ARG A 22 -17.73 7.94 18.09
CA ARG A 22 -19.17 7.76 18.40
C ARG A 22 -19.81 6.55 17.72
N LYS A 23 -19.35 6.20 16.53
CA LYS A 23 -19.82 4.99 15.82
C LYS A 23 -19.28 3.69 16.40
N LEU A 24 -18.06 3.72 16.94
CA LEU A 24 -17.39 2.54 17.50
C LEU A 24 -17.73 2.31 18.95
N ALA A 25 -17.78 3.38 19.76
CA ALA A 25 -17.96 3.32 21.21
C ALA A 25 -19.36 3.80 21.69
N GLY A 26 -20.22 4.20 20.76
CA GLY A 26 -21.56 4.73 21.10
C GLY A 26 -21.55 6.21 21.51
N LYS A 27 -22.74 6.70 21.88
CA LYS A 27 -22.94 8.04 22.43
C LYS A 27 -22.80 7.93 23.97
N GLY A 28 -22.01 8.82 24.58
CA GLY A 28 -21.83 8.79 26.02
C GLY A 28 -20.75 9.77 26.45
N ARG A 29 -20.40 9.71 27.73
CA ARG A 29 -19.28 10.46 28.29
C ARG A 29 -17.98 9.96 27.68
N TRP A 30 -16.98 10.80 27.57
CA TRP A 30 -15.71 10.46 26.92
C TRP A 30 -14.97 9.31 27.64
N GLU A 31 -15.12 9.21 28.97
CA GLU A 31 -14.53 8.14 29.78
C GLU A 31 -15.12 6.76 29.41
N ASP A 32 -16.44 6.69 29.21
CA ASP A 32 -17.12 5.47 28.82
C ASP A 32 -16.74 5.06 27.39
N GLN A 33 -16.61 6.06 26.50
CA GLN A 33 -16.14 5.84 25.14
C GLN A 33 -14.70 5.30 25.11
N LEU A 34 -13.80 5.84 25.95
CA LEU A 34 -12.43 5.33 26.06
C LEU A 34 -12.38 3.89 26.59
N ARG A 35 -13.17 3.58 27.64
CA ARG A 35 -13.26 2.20 28.13
C ARG A 35 -13.74 1.23 27.07
N GLN A 36 -14.77 1.62 26.30
CA GLN A 36 -15.29 0.79 25.24
C GLN A 36 -14.27 0.60 24.10
N LEU A 37 -13.59 1.66 23.67
CA LEU A 37 -12.53 1.58 22.67
C LEU A 37 -11.36 0.71 23.15
N SER A 38 -10.95 0.84 24.41
CA SER A 38 -9.88 0.00 24.99
C SER A 38 -10.30 -1.47 25.05
N LYS A 39 -11.56 -1.74 25.41
CA LYS A 39 -12.10 -3.12 25.45
C LYS A 39 -12.17 -3.76 24.06
N ASP A 40 -12.50 -2.98 23.05
CA ASP A 40 -12.68 -3.47 21.69
C ASP A 40 -11.47 -3.17 20.77
N GLN A 41 -10.32 -2.72 21.32
CA GLN A 41 -9.15 -2.29 20.56
C GLN A 41 -8.69 -3.33 19.54
N ASP A 42 -8.60 -4.60 19.92
CA ASP A 42 -8.14 -5.66 19.04
C ASP A 42 -9.11 -5.89 17.88
N LYS A 43 -10.42 -5.96 18.18
CA LYS A 43 -11.46 -6.08 17.13
C LYS A 43 -11.46 -4.89 16.17
N ILE A 44 -11.23 -3.69 16.70
CA ILE A 44 -11.15 -2.47 15.89
C ILE A 44 -9.90 -2.53 15.02
N MET A 45 -8.75 -2.87 15.57
CA MET A 45 -7.50 -3.00 14.84
C MET A 45 -7.60 -4.08 13.77
N ASP A 46 -8.08 -5.27 14.09
CA ASP A 46 -8.28 -6.37 13.14
C ASP A 46 -9.18 -5.96 11.97
N LYS A 47 -10.28 -5.28 12.25
CA LYS A 47 -11.18 -4.78 11.22
C LYS A 47 -10.49 -3.81 10.26
N PHE A 48 -9.62 -2.95 10.77
CA PHE A 48 -8.86 -2.01 9.94
C PHE A 48 -7.74 -2.71 9.18
N LEU A 49 -7.02 -3.63 9.81
CA LEU A 49 -5.98 -4.46 9.18
C LEU A 49 -6.58 -5.33 8.08
N HIS A 50 -7.72 -5.94 8.32
CA HIS A 50 -8.42 -6.76 7.34
C HIS A 50 -8.83 -5.93 6.10
N ARG A 51 -9.33 -4.72 6.31
CA ARG A 51 -9.61 -3.79 5.20
C ARG A 51 -8.35 -3.39 4.44
N LEU A 52 -7.27 -3.08 5.15
CA LEU A 52 -5.97 -2.82 4.54
C LEU A 52 -5.54 -4.01 3.67
N HIS A 53 -5.70 -5.23 4.16
CA HIS A 53 -5.29 -6.43 3.44
C HIS A 53 -6.19 -6.78 2.24
N GLN A 54 -7.50 -6.49 2.33
CA GLN A 54 -8.47 -6.77 1.25
C GLN A 54 -8.56 -5.67 0.20
N ASP A 55 -8.48 -4.40 0.63
CA ASP A 55 -8.76 -3.24 -0.21
C ASP A 55 -7.50 -2.66 -0.87
N PHE A 56 -6.30 -3.03 -0.39
CA PHE A 56 -5.07 -2.52 -0.99
C PHE A 56 -4.63 -3.35 -2.20
N PRO A 57 -4.33 -2.70 -3.32
CA PRO A 57 -3.76 -3.36 -4.46
C PRO A 57 -2.44 -4.05 -4.09
N GLN A 58 -2.29 -5.30 -4.48
CA GLN A 58 -1.08 -6.08 -4.19
C GLN A 58 0.13 -5.45 -4.88
N VAL A 59 1.24 -5.33 -4.14
CA VAL A 59 2.54 -5.01 -4.71
C VAL A 59 3.14 -6.30 -5.25
N VAL A 60 3.39 -6.35 -6.53
CA VAL A 60 3.87 -7.54 -7.24
C VAL A 60 5.15 -7.24 -8.01
N HIS A 61 5.84 -8.26 -8.50
CA HIS A 61 6.98 -8.08 -9.42
C HIS A 61 6.52 -7.54 -10.77
N LYS A 62 7.43 -6.91 -11.50
CA LYS A 62 7.15 -6.22 -12.77
C LYS A 62 6.53 -7.15 -13.82
N GLU A 63 7.03 -8.36 -13.93
CA GLU A 63 6.57 -9.38 -14.88
C GLU A 63 5.12 -9.77 -14.57
N GLU A 64 4.81 -10.00 -13.30
CA GLU A 64 3.45 -10.32 -12.84
C GLU A 64 2.50 -9.15 -13.05
N ALA A 65 2.96 -7.91 -12.77
CA ALA A 65 2.17 -6.72 -13.04
C ALA A 65 1.81 -6.61 -14.53
N PHE A 66 2.78 -6.84 -15.41
CA PHE A 66 2.57 -6.77 -16.86
C PHE A 66 1.64 -7.89 -17.34
N LYS A 67 1.80 -9.11 -16.82
CA LYS A 67 0.91 -10.23 -17.11
C LYS A 67 -0.53 -9.91 -16.74
N ARG A 68 -0.80 -9.46 -15.52
CA ARG A 68 -2.17 -9.09 -15.08
C ARG A 68 -2.76 -7.92 -15.87
N ILE A 69 -1.95 -6.94 -16.27
CA ILE A 69 -2.38 -5.86 -17.16
C ILE A 69 -2.81 -6.44 -18.51
N GLU A 70 -2.03 -7.38 -19.08
CA GLU A 70 -2.33 -7.97 -20.38
C GLU A 70 -3.60 -8.84 -20.35
N GLU A 71 -3.78 -9.63 -19.32
CA GLU A 71 -4.94 -10.50 -19.11
C GLU A 71 -6.22 -9.70 -18.79
N SER A 72 -6.10 -8.41 -18.46
CA SER A 72 -7.25 -7.57 -18.16
C SER A 72 -8.13 -7.32 -19.39
N SER A 73 -9.41 -7.03 -19.17
CA SER A 73 -10.39 -6.68 -20.22
C SER A 73 -10.24 -5.24 -20.73
N PHE A 74 -9.20 -4.51 -20.35
CA PHE A 74 -9.02 -3.14 -20.78
C PHE A 74 -8.55 -3.02 -22.22
N GLN A 75 -8.94 -1.91 -22.88
CA GLN A 75 -8.49 -1.59 -24.23
C GLN A 75 -6.95 -1.41 -24.27
N LYS A 76 -6.33 -1.75 -25.41
CA LYS A 76 -4.87 -1.65 -25.66
C LYS A 76 -4.26 -0.34 -25.17
N ARG A 77 -4.85 0.80 -25.55
CA ARG A 77 -4.39 2.13 -25.13
C ARG A 77 -4.32 2.32 -23.60
N THR A 78 -5.25 1.69 -22.89
CA THR A 78 -5.27 1.71 -21.42
C THR A 78 -4.15 0.84 -20.84
N LYS A 79 -3.99 -0.37 -21.37
CA LYS A 79 -2.91 -1.29 -20.99
C LYS A 79 -1.55 -0.65 -21.18
N ASP A 80 -1.33 0.02 -22.31
CA ASP A 80 -0.07 0.72 -22.60
C ASP A 80 0.22 1.82 -21.56
N LYS A 81 -0.78 2.64 -21.21
CA LYS A 81 -0.63 3.65 -20.16
C LYS A 81 -0.37 3.04 -18.77
N MET A 82 -0.97 1.91 -18.47
CA MET A 82 -0.72 1.19 -17.21
C MET A 82 0.72 0.66 -17.17
N ARG A 83 1.21 0.04 -18.22
CA ARG A 83 2.61 -0.41 -18.33
C ARG A 83 3.59 0.76 -18.24
N GLU A 84 3.28 1.87 -18.89
CA GLU A 84 4.06 3.09 -18.80
C GLU A 84 4.14 3.60 -17.35
N LEU A 85 3.01 3.63 -16.63
CA LEU A 85 3.01 4.05 -15.23
C LEU A 85 3.88 3.14 -14.37
N VAL A 86 3.78 1.82 -14.51
CA VAL A 86 4.64 0.86 -13.78
C VAL A 86 6.13 1.15 -14.03
N LYS A 87 6.52 1.37 -15.30
CA LYS A 87 7.90 1.72 -15.66
C LYS A 87 8.35 3.04 -15.04
N LYS A 88 7.48 4.06 -15.07
CA LYS A 88 7.80 5.39 -14.49
C LYS A 88 7.88 5.33 -12.97
N MET A 89 7.01 4.56 -12.30
CA MET A 89 7.07 4.39 -10.85
C MET A 89 8.40 3.81 -10.38
N SER A 90 8.97 2.85 -11.09
CA SER A 90 10.29 2.28 -10.78
C SER A 90 11.40 3.33 -10.79
N SER A 91 11.30 4.36 -11.63
CA SER A 91 12.35 5.38 -11.80
C SER A 91 12.10 6.69 -11.06
N CYS A 92 10.86 6.95 -10.62
CA CYS A 92 10.48 8.27 -10.09
C CYS A 92 10.30 8.30 -8.57
N GLY A 93 10.07 7.16 -7.91
CA GLY A 93 9.86 7.07 -6.47
C GLY A 93 8.59 7.77 -5.93
N SER A 94 7.82 8.50 -6.77
CA SER A 94 6.58 9.14 -6.35
C SER A 94 5.52 9.22 -7.44
N PHE A 95 4.25 9.14 -7.05
CA PHE A 95 3.11 9.27 -7.97
C PHE A 95 3.05 10.64 -8.66
N THR A 96 3.43 11.72 -7.97
CA THR A 96 3.43 13.07 -8.54
C THR A 96 4.46 13.19 -9.66
N ALA A 97 5.70 12.72 -9.43
CA ALA A 97 6.75 12.73 -10.42
C ALA A 97 6.42 11.82 -11.62
N ALA A 98 5.87 10.63 -11.38
CA ALA A 98 5.43 9.73 -12.45
C ALA A 98 4.34 10.37 -13.32
N ARG A 99 3.32 11.00 -12.71
CA ARG A 99 2.28 11.73 -13.43
C ARG A 99 2.83 12.83 -14.31
N GLN A 100 3.75 13.65 -13.78
CA GLN A 100 4.39 14.73 -14.50
C GLN A 100 5.18 14.22 -15.71
N LYS A 101 5.97 13.16 -15.52
CA LYS A 101 6.73 12.51 -16.62
C LYS A 101 5.84 11.85 -17.68
N MET A 102 4.61 11.47 -17.32
CA MET A 102 3.62 10.96 -18.27
C MET A 102 2.86 12.08 -19.01
N GLY A 103 2.98 13.34 -18.58
CA GLY A 103 2.27 14.48 -19.18
C GLY A 103 0.74 14.40 -19.07
N ILE A 104 0.19 13.68 -18.06
CA ILE A 104 -1.26 13.49 -17.94
C ILE A 104 -1.87 14.34 -16.82
N SER A 105 -3.13 14.74 -16.99
CA SER A 105 -3.87 15.52 -16.01
C SER A 105 -4.08 14.71 -14.71
N LYS A 106 -4.27 15.42 -13.58
CA LYS A 106 -4.59 14.79 -12.28
C LYS A 106 -5.83 13.89 -12.37
N LYS A 107 -6.88 14.32 -13.09
CA LYS A 107 -8.11 13.57 -13.31
C LYS A 107 -7.85 12.25 -14.04
N SER A 108 -7.10 12.31 -15.15
CA SER A 108 -6.73 11.12 -15.94
C SER A 108 -5.84 10.16 -15.13
N PHE A 109 -4.94 10.69 -14.31
CA PHE A 109 -4.09 9.89 -13.44
C PHE A 109 -4.88 9.12 -12.38
N ILE A 110 -5.83 9.79 -11.70
CA ILE A 110 -6.73 9.14 -10.72
C ILE A 110 -7.55 8.03 -11.39
N GLN A 111 -8.07 8.28 -12.60
CA GLN A 111 -8.79 7.26 -13.35
C GLN A 111 -7.90 6.05 -13.72
N LEU A 112 -6.63 6.30 -14.02
CA LEU A 112 -5.66 5.24 -14.28
C LEU A 112 -5.40 4.40 -13.02
N LEU A 113 -5.22 5.03 -11.86
CA LEU A 113 -5.07 4.32 -10.57
C LEU A 113 -6.28 3.44 -10.24
N LYS A 114 -7.50 3.93 -10.46
CA LYS A 114 -8.72 3.12 -10.30
C LYS A 114 -8.76 1.86 -11.19
N LYS A 115 -8.05 1.85 -12.33
CA LYS A 115 -7.93 0.66 -13.16
C LYS A 115 -6.97 -0.38 -12.55
N PHE A 116 -5.92 0.07 -11.88
CA PHE A 116 -5.06 -0.80 -11.08
C PHE A 116 -5.81 -1.44 -9.91
N GLU A 117 -6.65 -0.67 -9.21
CA GLU A 117 -7.53 -1.19 -8.16
C GLU A 117 -8.45 -2.31 -8.67
N LYS A 118 -9.01 -2.16 -9.88
CA LYS A 118 -9.89 -3.18 -10.50
C LYS A 118 -9.20 -4.52 -10.73
N ILE A 119 -7.92 -4.51 -11.06
CA ILE A 119 -7.13 -5.74 -11.24
C ILE A 119 -6.31 -6.10 -9.99
N LYS A 120 -6.58 -5.41 -8.86
CA LYS A 120 -6.02 -5.65 -7.53
C LYS A 120 -4.49 -5.64 -7.47
N ILE A 121 -3.84 -4.82 -8.30
CA ILE A 121 -2.39 -4.61 -8.24
C ILE A 121 -2.04 -3.14 -8.01
N SER A 122 -0.89 -2.91 -7.37
CA SER A 122 -0.29 -1.59 -7.24
C SER A 122 0.55 -1.25 -8.48
N PRO A 123 0.61 0.02 -8.92
CA PRO A 123 1.61 0.45 -9.89
C PRO A 123 3.03 0.50 -9.30
N ILE A 124 3.16 0.42 -7.97
CA ILE A 124 4.44 0.21 -7.28
C ILE A 124 4.77 -1.28 -7.39
N ILE A 125 5.99 -1.60 -7.79
CA ILE A 125 6.45 -2.97 -7.98
C ILE A 125 7.52 -3.35 -6.96
N LEU A 126 7.60 -4.63 -6.65
CA LEU A 126 8.71 -5.19 -5.88
C LEU A 126 9.99 -5.18 -6.73
N PRO A 127 11.16 -4.92 -6.12
CA PRO A 127 12.45 -5.10 -6.80
C PRO A 127 12.62 -6.56 -7.23
N GLN A 128 13.53 -6.81 -8.16
CA GLN A 128 13.83 -8.18 -8.58
C GLN A 128 14.39 -8.99 -7.40
N LYS A 129 14.13 -10.29 -7.40
CA LYS A 129 14.47 -11.20 -6.29
C LYS A 129 15.96 -11.13 -5.89
N ALA A 130 16.87 -10.92 -6.85
CA ALA A 130 18.30 -10.75 -6.59
C ALA A 130 18.62 -9.54 -5.68
N GLU A 131 17.84 -8.45 -5.79
CA GLU A 131 18.02 -7.27 -4.94
C GLU A 131 17.51 -7.50 -3.52
N ILE A 132 16.48 -8.34 -3.37
CA ILE A 132 15.93 -8.73 -2.06
C ILE A 132 16.91 -9.68 -1.34
N ASP A 133 17.49 -10.63 -2.07
CA ASP A 133 18.44 -11.57 -1.51
C ASP A 133 19.73 -10.86 -1.02
N VAL A 134 20.20 -9.83 -1.73
CA VAL A 134 21.32 -8.98 -1.28
C VAL A 134 20.97 -8.22 0.00
N LEU A 135 19.76 -7.71 0.12
CA LEU A 135 19.32 -7.03 1.34
C LEU A 135 19.15 -7.99 2.51
N LEU A 136 18.68 -9.22 2.29
CA LEU A 136 18.51 -10.24 3.32
C LEU A 136 19.83 -10.92 3.69
N THR A 137 20.73 -11.20 2.75
CA THR A 137 22.04 -11.81 3.03
C THR A 137 23.00 -10.81 3.67
N GLY A 138 22.92 -9.52 3.38
CA GLY A 138 23.63 -8.48 4.12
C GLY A 138 23.24 -8.42 5.61
N TYR A 139 22.08 -8.95 5.97
CA TYR A 139 21.61 -9.07 7.37
C TYR A 139 22.13 -10.34 8.08
N GLN A 140 22.50 -11.38 7.35
CA GLN A 140 22.97 -12.66 7.94
C GLN A 140 24.50 -12.74 8.08
N SER A 141 25.27 -11.87 7.46
CA SER A 141 26.74 -11.85 7.56
C SER A 141 27.28 -11.03 8.73
N GLY A 142 26.44 -10.66 9.67
CA GLY A 142 26.78 -9.87 10.87
C GLY A 142 26.75 -10.69 12.18
N VAL A 143 27.01 -12.02 12.12
CA VAL A 143 27.20 -12.85 13.31
C VAL A 143 28.66 -13.26 13.46
#